data_fd726f963e51d4dcac40bed38065cff9
#
_entry.id   fd726f963e51d4dcac40bed38065cff9
#
_cell.length_a   1.000
_cell.length_b   1.000
_cell.length_c   1.000
_cell.angle_alpha   90.00
_cell.angle_beta   90.00
_cell.angle_gamma   90.00
#
_symmetry.space_group_name_H-M   'P 1'
#
loop_
_entity.id
_entity.type
_entity.pdbx_description
1 polymer ?
#
loop_
_entity_poly.entity_id
_entity_poly.type
_entity_poly.pdbx_seq_one_letter_code
_entity_poly.pdbx_strand_id
1 'polypeptide(L)'
;MIDLKQLRENPQAVGDRLRWRQGNYDLDTIVHLDAQQRQLEQQRSQLQARSNEIGALVGKKIKAGASPNDPEIVALKTEANDLKKTLADLEPQEREIKQQLEALLLTIPNLPSETTPIGRDETDNVIVRSWGDEFKPTHPCQPHWDVATQLGLLDVERSVKVAQSRFVTLVGVGAALERALIQFMLDTHTARGYVEILPPFLVNSASLTATGQLPKFAEESFRCAEDDLWLIPTAEVPVTNFYRDEILAADQLPIKYCAYTPCFRREAGSYGKDTRGLIRLHQFDKVELVKFVHPETSAAEHENLVADAEYILQALKLPYRVIELCTGDLGFAAMKCYDLEVWLPAANCYREISSCSNFGDFQARRGKIRFKGGKQKGTQFVHTLNGSGLAVGRTMAAILENYQQPDGSVAVPEVLQPYLRRSHLSGATL
;
A
#
# COMPACT_ATOMS: atom_id res chain seq x y z
N MET A 1 6.87 4.55 7.60
CA MET A 1 7.31 5.34 8.79
C MET A 1 8.38 6.31 8.34
N ILE A 2 8.33 7.55 8.79
CA ILE A 2 9.36 8.55 8.48
C ILE A 2 10.71 8.16 9.10
N ASP A 3 11.81 8.69 8.56
CA ASP A 3 13.15 8.45 9.09
C ASP A 3 13.41 9.29 10.33
N LEU A 4 13.55 8.66 11.51
CA LEU A 4 13.90 9.33 12.76
C LEU A 4 15.26 10.04 12.70
N LYS A 5 16.21 9.54 11.91
CA LYS A 5 17.50 10.21 11.74
C LYS A 5 17.32 11.54 11.02
N GLN A 6 16.54 11.57 9.93
CA GLN A 6 16.21 12.80 9.21
C GLN A 6 15.46 13.79 10.10
N LEU A 7 14.49 13.30 10.91
CA LEU A 7 13.74 14.12 11.85
C LEU A 7 14.67 14.77 12.91
N ARG A 8 15.62 14.01 13.45
CA ARG A 8 16.61 14.53 14.43
C ARG A 8 17.56 15.58 13.84
N GLU A 9 18.05 15.32 12.63
CA GLU A 9 19.03 16.19 11.98
C GLU A 9 18.41 17.51 11.52
N ASN A 10 17.14 17.48 11.09
CA ASN A 10 16.44 18.67 10.61
C ASN A 10 14.92 18.61 10.85
N PRO A 11 14.47 18.76 12.12
CA PRO A 11 13.06 18.70 12.49
C PRO A 11 12.22 19.76 11.77
N GLN A 12 12.80 20.95 11.55
CA GLN A 12 12.11 22.04 10.86
C GLN A 12 11.77 21.69 9.41
N ALA A 13 12.73 21.15 8.64
CA ALA A 13 12.48 20.76 7.25
C ALA A 13 11.45 19.61 7.13
N VAL A 14 11.48 18.65 8.05
CA VAL A 14 10.49 17.58 8.12
C VAL A 14 9.10 18.16 8.44
N GLY A 15 9.03 19.07 9.41
CA GLY A 15 7.79 19.76 9.77
C GLY A 15 7.22 20.60 8.62
N ASP A 16 8.08 21.31 7.87
CA ASP A 16 7.68 22.10 6.71
C ASP A 16 7.06 21.21 5.62
N ARG A 17 7.68 20.09 5.29
CA ARG A 17 7.15 19.14 4.30
C ARG A 17 5.85 18.47 4.76
N LEU A 18 5.70 18.18 6.05
CA LEU A 18 4.44 17.64 6.59
C LEU A 18 3.32 18.69 6.55
N ARG A 19 3.61 19.98 6.71
CA ARG A 19 2.62 21.05 6.56
C ARG A 19 2.04 21.13 5.14
N TRP A 20 2.77 20.71 4.12
CA TRP A 20 2.23 20.60 2.76
C TRP A 20 1.04 19.61 2.67
N ARG A 21 0.93 18.65 3.61
CA ARG A 21 -0.20 17.73 3.74
C ARG A 21 -1.35 18.27 4.60
N GLN A 22 -1.27 19.54 5.00
CA GLN A 22 -2.30 20.25 5.80
C GLN A 22 -2.65 19.58 7.14
N GLY A 23 -1.80 18.68 7.62
CA GLY A 23 -1.94 18.05 8.93
C GLY A 23 -1.15 18.79 10.01
N ASN A 24 -1.61 18.68 11.25
CA ASN A 24 -0.84 19.08 12.41
C ASN A 24 -0.30 17.84 13.12
N TYR A 25 1.02 17.72 13.22
CA TYR A 25 1.70 16.54 13.74
C TYR A 25 2.60 16.95 14.90
N ASP A 26 2.51 16.22 16.03
CA ASP A 26 3.31 16.48 17.24
C ASP A 26 4.72 15.89 17.08
N LEU A 27 5.54 16.59 16.31
CA LEU A 27 6.94 16.21 16.09
C LEU A 27 7.82 16.44 17.32
N ASP A 28 7.49 17.41 18.16
CA ASP A 28 8.26 17.74 19.37
C ASP A 28 8.21 16.59 20.37
N THR A 29 7.03 16.01 20.60
CA THR A 29 6.89 14.82 21.45
C THR A 29 7.66 13.62 20.87
N ILE A 30 7.65 13.42 19.54
CA ILE A 30 8.42 12.34 18.90
C ILE A 30 9.92 12.54 19.13
N VAL A 31 10.45 13.75 18.92
CA VAL A 31 11.87 14.06 19.14
C VAL A 31 12.25 13.88 20.61
N HIS A 32 11.37 14.27 21.54
CA HIS A 32 11.59 14.08 22.97
C HIS A 32 11.65 12.60 23.36
N LEU A 33 10.70 11.80 22.92
CA LEU A 33 10.67 10.35 23.18
C LEU A 33 11.87 9.63 22.55
N ASP A 34 12.29 10.00 21.34
CA ASP A 34 13.49 9.46 20.71
C ASP A 34 14.76 9.80 21.51
N ALA A 35 14.85 11.01 22.06
CA ALA A 35 15.97 11.39 22.94
C ALA A 35 15.97 10.58 24.23
N GLN A 36 14.81 10.38 24.86
CA GLN A 36 14.66 9.54 26.05
C GLN A 36 15.04 8.09 25.78
N GLN A 37 14.54 7.50 24.68
CA GLN A 37 14.88 6.13 24.31
C GLN A 37 16.41 5.96 24.17
N ARG A 38 17.07 6.85 23.45
CA ARG A 38 18.53 6.78 23.26
C ARG A 38 19.30 6.93 24.59
N GLN A 39 18.82 7.78 25.50
CA GLN A 39 19.42 7.94 26.82
C GLN A 39 19.31 6.63 27.62
N LEU A 40 18.14 5.98 27.62
CA LEU A 40 17.94 4.71 28.31
C LEU A 40 18.79 3.58 27.69
N GLU A 41 18.85 3.50 26.35
CA GLU A 41 19.70 2.55 25.63
C GLU A 41 21.21 2.75 25.99
N GLN A 42 21.66 3.99 26.06
CA GLN A 42 23.02 4.32 26.47
C GLN A 42 23.29 3.90 27.92
N GLN A 43 22.38 4.20 28.85
CA GLN A 43 22.51 3.79 30.27
C GLN A 43 22.57 2.27 30.38
N ARG A 44 21.64 1.56 29.71
CA ARG A 44 21.62 0.09 29.69
C ARG A 44 22.92 -0.48 29.13
N SER A 45 23.44 0.08 28.05
CA SER A 45 24.70 -0.37 27.44
C SER A 45 25.90 -0.19 28.38
N GLN A 46 25.98 0.93 29.08
CA GLN A 46 27.05 1.21 30.08
C GLN A 46 26.97 0.24 31.26
N LEU A 47 25.78 0.04 31.84
CA LEU A 47 25.57 -0.88 32.95
C LEU A 47 25.88 -2.33 32.56
N GLN A 48 25.45 -2.74 31.34
CA GLN A 48 25.75 -4.08 30.82
C GLN A 48 27.26 -4.29 30.59
N ALA A 49 27.96 -3.28 30.04
CA ALA A 49 29.40 -3.34 29.86
C ALA A 49 30.12 -3.48 31.22
N ARG A 50 29.71 -2.71 32.26
CA ARG A 50 30.26 -2.81 33.61
C ARG A 50 29.98 -4.16 34.25
N SER A 51 28.77 -4.69 34.11
CA SER A 51 28.41 -6.03 34.57
C SER A 51 29.28 -7.14 33.96
N ASN A 52 29.54 -7.06 32.65
CA ASN A 52 30.39 -7.99 31.93
C ASN A 52 31.87 -7.88 32.41
N GLU A 53 32.37 -6.66 32.64
CA GLU A 53 33.71 -6.41 33.20
C GLU A 53 33.87 -7.04 34.59
N ILE A 54 32.91 -6.84 35.49
CA ILE A 54 32.91 -7.45 36.83
C ILE A 54 32.92 -8.96 36.72
N GLY A 55 32.10 -9.54 35.84
CA GLY A 55 32.09 -10.99 35.62
C GLY A 55 33.46 -11.53 35.20
N ALA A 56 34.14 -10.83 34.28
CA ALA A 56 35.48 -11.19 33.82
C ALA A 56 36.52 -11.05 34.94
N LEU A 57 36.47 -9.97 35.77
CA LEU A 57 37.36 -9.73 36.92
C LEU A 57 37.22 -10.83 37.98
N VAL A 58 35.99 -11.15 38.38
CA VAL A 58 35.70 -12.22 39.34
C VAL A 58 36.23 -13.56 38.83
N GLY A 59 35.94 -13.89 37.54
CA GLY A 59 36.45 -15.10 36.93
C GLY A 59 37.96 -15.21 36.91
N LYS A 60 38.68 -14.11 36.62
CA LYS A 60 40.16 -14.02 36.64
C LYS A 60 40.72 -14.21 38.04
N LYS A 61 40.14 -13.57 39.08
CA LYS A 61 40.59 -13.70 40.46
C LYS A 61 40.40 -15.13 41.00
N ILE A 62 39.26 -15.75 40.74
CA ILE A 62 39.02 -17.14 41.15
C ILE A 62 40.01 -18.10 40.47
N LYS A 63 40.28 -17.92 39.18
CA LYS A 63 41.30 -18.73 38.45
C LYS A 63 42.71 -18.51 39.01
N ALA A 64 43.02 -17.37 39.58
CA ALA A 64 44.28 -17.06 40.22
C ALA A 64 44.35 -17.59 41.67
N GLY A 65 43.36 -18.36 42.16
CA GLY A 65 43.34 -18.98 43.48
C GLY A 65 42.72 -18.14 44.60
N ALA A 66 42.10 -17.01 44.32
CA ALA A 66 41.39 -16.22 45.31
C ALA A 66 40.16 -16.96 45.84
N SER A 67 39.93 -16.86 47.17
CA SER A 67 38.74 -17.43 47.81
C SER A 67 37.45 -16.75 47.32
N PRO A 68 36.36 -17.48 47.10
CA PRO A 68 35.05 -16.90 46.83
C PRO A 68 34.55 -15.91 47.91
N ASN A 69 35.11 -16.00 49.14
CA ASN A 69 34.81 -15.14 50.28
C ASN A 69 35.81 -14.00 50.44
N ASP A 70 36.73 -13.82 49.50
CA ASP A 70 37.63 -12.66 49.50
C ASP A 70 36.80 -11.38 49.49
N PRO A 71 37.10 -10.41 50.38
CA PRO A 71 36.35 -9.14 50.49
C PRO A 71 36.18 -8.42 49.16
N GLU A 72 37.20 -8.48 48.29
CA GLU A 72 37.16 -7.84 46.98
C GLU A 72 36.22 -8.56 46.01
N ILE A 73 36.19 -9.92 46.05
CA ILE A 73 35.24 -10.72 45.27
C ILE A 73 33.81 -10.52 45.76
N VAL A 74 33.61 -10.44 47.07
CA VAL A 74 32.28 -10.16 47.65
C VAL A 74 31.78 -8.79 47.23
N ALA A 75 32.63 -7.75 47.29
CA ALA A 75 32.29 -6.40 46.85
C ALA A 75 31.89 -6.37 45.35
N LEU A 76 32.68 -7.04 44.49
CA LEU A 76 32.36 -7.15 43.06
C LEU A 76 31.03 -7.89 42.80
N LYS A 77 30.73 -8.94 43.53
CA LYS A 77 29.46 -9.65 43.43
C LYS A 77 28.27 -8.81 43.88
N THR A 78 28.46 -7.99 44.95
CA THR A 78 27.45 -7.06 45.43
C THR A 78 27.17 -6.01 44.34
N GLU A 79 28.21 -5.37 43.78
CA GLU A 79 28.08 -4.43 42.67
C GLU A 79 27.36 -5.07 41.48
N ALA A 80 27.71 -6.30 41.08
CA ALA A 80 27.03 -7.01 39.98
C ALA A 80 25.55 -7.24 40.27
N ASN A 81 25.17 -7.55 41.50
CA ASN A 81 23.76 -7.73 41.87
C ASN A 81 23.00 -6.38 41.86
N ASP A 82 23.60 -5.30 42.29
CA ASP A 82 22.98 -3.97 42.22
C ASP A 82 22.80 -3.51 40.77
N LEU A 83 23.81 -3.73 39.92
CA LEU A 83 23.69 -3.50 38.46
C LEU A 83 22.58 -4.31 37.82
N LYS A 84 22.46 -5.60 38.20
CA LYS A 84 21.40 -6.45 37.70
C LYS A 84 20.00 -5.94 38.07
N LYS A 85 19.87 -5.43 39.32
CA LYS A 85 18.60 -4.83 39.77
C LYS A 85 18.30 -3.56 38.98
N THR A 86 19.27 -2.68 38.81
CA THR A 86 19.12 -1.42 38.05
C THR A 86 18.76 -1.72 36.57
N LEU A 87 19.39 -2.72 35.95
CA LEU A 87 19.04 -3.16 34.57
C LEU A 87 17.60 -3.67 34.49
N ALA A 88 17.14 -4.42 35.50
CA ALA A 88 15.77 -4.90 35.56
C ALA A 88 14.74 -3.77 35.73
N ASP A 89 15.09 -2.69 36.43
CA ASP A 89 14.25 -1.51 36.61
C ASP A 89 14.21 -0.59 35.37
N LEU A 90 15.23 -0.63 34.50
CA LEU A 90 15.29 0.12 33.25
C LEU A 90 14.47 -0.54 32.12
N GLU A 91 14.42 -1.85 32.08
CA GLU A 91 13.75 -2.60 31.00
C GLU A 91 12.28 -2.21 30.77
N PRO A 92 11.41 -2.09 31.78
CA PRO A 92 10.03 -1.67 31.60
C PRO A 92 9.94 -0.21 31.12
N GLN A 93 10.81 0.69 31.54
CA GLN A 93 10.85 2.09 31.12
C GLN A 93 11.22 2.19 29.63
N GLU A 94 12.29 1.47 29.23
CA GLU A 94 12.73 1.42 27.83
C GLU A 94 11.60 0.88 26.91
N ARG A 95 10.92 -0.17 27.37
CA ARG A 95 9.79 -0.75 26.63
C ARG A 95 8.61 0.21 26.49
N GLU A 96 8.26 0.93 27.55
CA GLU A 96 7.17 1.91 27.55
C GLU A 96 7.47 3.07 26.59
N ILE A 97 8.64 3.68 26.70
CA ILE A 97 9.07 4.78 25.81
C ILE A 97 9.09 4.34 24.36
N LYS A 98 9.61 3.14 24.08
CA LYS A 98 9.61 2.57 22.73
C LYS A 98 8.20 2.38 22.17
N GLN A 99 7.28 1.88 22.98
CA GLN A 99 5.87 1.70 22.54
C GLN A 99 5.18 3.05 22.28
N GLN A 100 5.40 4.06 23.13
CA GLN A 100 4.85 5.40 22.93
C GLN A 100 5.40 6.04 21.65
N LEU A 101 6.70 5.96 21.43
CA LEU A 101 7.37 6.47 20.23
C LEU A 101 6.84 5.78 18.96
N GLU A 102 6.75 4.45 18.97
CA GLU A 102 6.25 3.68 17.84
C GLU A 102 4.79 4.04 17.55
N ALA A 103 3.92 4.13 18.56
CA ALA A 103 2.53 4.49 18.40
C ALA A 103 2.36 5.87 17.73
N LEU A 104 3.14 6.88 18.16
CA LEU A 104 3.13 8.21 17.54
C LEU A 104 3.65 8.18 16.11
N LEU A 105 4.77 7.50 15.85
CA LEU A 105 5.34 7.38 14.51
C LEU A 105 4.39 6.71 13.50
N LEU A 106 3.54 5.80 13.97
CA LEU A 106 2.52 5.16 13.13
C LEU A 106 1.42 6.12 12.68
N THR A 107 1.22 7.26 13.37
CA THR A 107 0.23 8.27 12.99
C THR A 107 0.76 9.30 11.99
N ILE A 108 2.09 9.37 11.79
CA ILE A 108 2.70 10.34 10.89
C ILE A 108 2.68 9.81 9.45
N PRO A 109 2.13 10.57 8.48
CA PRO A 109 2.15 10.19 7.08
C PRO A 109 3.56 10.28 6.49
N ASN A 110 3.71 9.75 5.28
CA ASN A 110 4.96 9.90 4.53
C ASN A 110 5.19 11.36 4.11
N LEU A 111 6.45 11.73 3.94
CA LEU A 111 6.82 13.05 3.43
C LEU A 111 6.54 13.12 1.93
N PRO A 112 5.85 14.15 1.43
CA PRO A 112 5.70 14.37 -0.02
C PRO A 112 7.06 14.49 -0.70
N SER A 113 7.17 14.05 -1.95
CA SER A 113 8.34 14.34 -2.78
C SER A 113 8.49 15.84 -3.01
N GLU A 114 9.70 16.32 -3.23
CA GLU A 114 9.96 17.73 -3.59
C GLU A 114 9.35 18.11 -4.94
N THR A 115 9.11 17.11 -5.80
CA THR A 115 8.49 17.31 -7.12
C THR A 115 6.97 17.18 -7.11
N THR A 116 6.36 16.77 -5.98
CA THR A 116 4.90 16.65 -5.85
C THR A 116 4.27 18.05 -5.84
N PRO A 117 3.23 18.30 -6.67
CA PRO A 117 2.53 19.59 -6.68
C PRO A 117 1.97 19.95 -5.30
N ILE A 118 2.19 21.19 -4.87
CA ILE A 118 1.62 21.68 -3.62
C ILE A 118 0.17 22.09 -3.87
N GLY A 119 -0.77 21.52 -3.12
CA GLY A 119 -2.19 21.81 -3.26
C GLY A 119 -2.97 21.40 -2.01
N ARG A 120 -4.27 21.70 -1.98
CA ARG A 120 -5.15 21.52 -0.81
C ARG A 120 -6.00 20.27 -0.89
N ASP A 121 -6.51 19.97 -2.08
CA ASP A 121 -7.46 18.87 -2.31
C ASP A 121 -7.42 18.43 -3.78
N GLU A 122 -8.29 17.53 -4.16
CA GLU A 122 -8.41 16.96 -5.51
C GLU A 122 -8.50 17.99 -6.64
N THR A 123 -8.96 19.22 -6.36
CA THR A 123 -9.09 20.27 -7.37
C THR A 123 -7.75 20.88 -7.79
N ASP A 124 -6.73 20.73 -6.96
CA ASP A 124 -5.35 21.18 -7.20
C ASP A 124 -4.47 20.10 -7.86
N ASN A 125 -5.03 18.94 -8.20
CA ASN A 125 -4.32 17.89 -8.93
C ASN A 125 -3.97 18.33 -10.35
N VAL A 126 -2.82 17.90 -10.86
CA VAL A 126 -2.29 18.36 -12.14
C VAL A 126 -2.49 17.31 -13.23
N ILE A 127 -3.18 17.67 -14.32
CA ILE A 127 -3.27 16.80 -15.50
C ILE A 127 -1.91 16.76 -16.17
N VAL A 128 -1.31 15.57 -16.24
CA VAL A 128 0.02 15.34 -16.86
C VAL A 128 -0.11 15.07 -18.35
N ARG A 129 -1.09 14.24 -18.74
CA ARG A 129 -1.36 13.86 -20.14
C ARG A 129 -2.73 13.26 -20.29
N SER A 130 -3.26 13.23 -21.51
CA SER A 130 -4.49 12.56 -21.91
C SER A 130 -4.23 11.71 -23.14
N TRP A 131 -5.04 10.65 -23.35
CA TRP A 131 -4.92 9.75 -24.46
C TRP A 131 -6.30 9.23 -24.90
N GLY A 132 -6.45 9.01 -26.21
CA GLY A 132 -7.58 8.26 -26.77
C GLY A 132 -8.84 9.07 -26.97
N ASP A 133 -8.78 10.40 -27.05
CA ASP A 133 -9.96 11.24 -27.30
C ASP A 133 -10.73 10.83 -28.58
N GLU A 134 -10.02 10.30 -29.58
CA GLU A 134 -10.58 9.78 -30.83
C GLU A 134 -11.44 8.52 -30.63
N PHE A 135 -11.32 7.84 -29.51
CA PHE A 135 -12.12 6.65 -29.18
C PHE A 135 -13.38 6.98 -28.38
N LYS A 136 -13.61 8.24 -28.01
CA LYS A 136 -14.84 8.66 -27.32
C LYS A 136 -16.05 8.44 -28.20
N PRO A 137 -17.15 7.86 -27.69
CA PRO A 137 -18.38 7.70 -28.44
C PRO A 137 -18.92 9.04 -28.94
N THR A 138 -19.42 9.10 -30.18
CA THR A 138 -20.03 10.28 -30.79
C THR A 138 -21.54 10.33 -30.61
N HIS A 139 -22.14 9.34 -29.99
CA HIS A 139 -23.57 9.21 -29.71
C HIS A 139 -23.84 9.20 -28.21
N PRO A 140 -25.07 9.50 -27.75
CA PRO A 140 -25.43 9.42 -26.35
C PRO A 140 -25.29 7.99 -25.81
N CYS A 141 -24.65 7.85 -24.65
CA CYS A 141 -24.45 6.57 -23.98
C CYS A 141 -25.32 6.46 -22.74
N GLN A 142 -25.82 5.27 -22.46
CA GLN A 142 -26.50 4.96 -21.21
C GLN A 142 -25.47 4.63 -20.13
N PRO A 143 -25.78 4.87 -18.84
CA PRO A 143 -24.94 4.46 -17.74
C PRO A 143 -24.72 2.94 -17.72
N HIS A 144 -23.51 2.52 -17.33
CA HIS A 144 -23.13 1.10 -17.33
C HIS A 144 -24.06 0.20 -16.51
N TRP A 145 -24.68 0.70 -15.44
CA TRP A 145 -25.64 -0.08 -14.65
C TRP A 145 -26.96 -0.36 -15.39
N ASP A 146 -27.42 0.58 -16.23
CA ASP A 146 -28.62 0.37 -17.05
C ASP A 146 -28.32 -0.61 -18.17
N VAL A 147 -27.20 -0.45 -18.87
CA VAL A 147 -26.72 -1.37 -19.90
C VAL A 147 -26.53 -2.78 -19.33
N ALA A 148 -25.85 -2.90 -18.19
CA ALA A 148 -25.59 -4.19 -17.55
C ALA A 148 -26.89 -4.89 -17.12
N THR A 149 -27.90 -4.14 -16.66
CA THR A 149 -29.22 -4.67 -16.30
C THR A 149 -29.98 -5.13 -17.54
N GLN A 150 -30.02 -4.32 -18.60
CA GLN A 150 -30.69 -4.67 -19.87
C GLN A 150 -30.10 -5.93 -20.52
N LEU A 151 -28.78 -6.09 -20.44
CA LEU A 151 -28.07 -7.25 -20.97
C LEU A 151 -28.04 -8.46 -20.00
N GLY A 152 -28.62 -8.33 -18.79
CA GLY A 152 -28.65 -9.42 -17.81
C GLY A 152 -27.26 -9.79 -17.24
N LEU A 153 -26.32 -8.83 -17.18
CA LEU A 153 -24.94 -9.05 -16.71
C LEU A 153 -24.81 -8.96 -15.19
N LEU A 154 -25.74 -8.25 -14.54
CA LEU A 154 -25.76 -7.99 -13.10
C LEU A 154 -27.07 -8.42 -12.47
N ASP A 155 -27.01 -8.96 -11.25
CA ASP A 155 -28.18 -9.19 -10.40
C ASP A 155 -27.99 -8.48 -9.06
N VAL A 156 -28.39 -7.23 -9.00
CA VAL A 156 -28.26 -6.40 -7.79
C VAL A 156 -29.28 -6.79 -6.74
N GLU A 157 -30.51 -7.13 -7.14
CA GLU A 157 -31.58 -7.45 -6.22
C GLU A 157 -31.27 -8.70 -5.39
N ARG A 158 -30.80 -9.76 -6.05
CA ARG A 158 -30.38 -10.99 -5.33
C ARG A 158 -29.11 -10.79 -4.53
N SER A 159 -28.20 -9.95 -4.98
CA SER A 159 -26.96 -9.60 -4.23
C SER A 159 -27.27 -8.98 -2.87
N VAL A 160 -28.28 -8.11 -2.80
CA VAL A 160 -28.72 -7.49 -1.53
C VAL A 160 -29.23 -8.53 -0.53
N LYS A 161 -29.90 -9.58 -1.01
CA LYS A 161 -30.32 -10.70 -0.14
C LYS A 161 -29.15 -11.51 0.40
N VAL A 162 -28.09 -11.66 -0.40
CA VAL A 162 -26.90 -12.46 -0.03
C VAL A 162 -25.98 -11.70 0.92
N ALA A 163 -25.77 -10.40 0.67
CA ALA A 163 -24.76 -9.67 1.43
C ALA A 163 -25.26 -8.34 2.01
N GLN A 164 -25.71 -7.42 1.23
CA GLN A 164 -26.22 -6.07 1.58
C GLN A 164 -26.12 -5.16 0.33
N SER A 165 -26.43 -3.86 0.49
CA SER A 165 -26.14 -2.87 -0.54
C SER A 165 -24.64 -2.79 -0.85
N ARG A 166 -24.27 -2.31 -2.04
CA ARG A 166 -22.88 -2.20 -2.53
C ARG A 166 -22.13 -3.54 -2.69
N PHE A 167 -22.86 -4.64 -2.79
CA PHE A 167 -22.39 -5.92 -3.32
C PHE A 167 -23.12 -6.21 -4.63
N VAL A 168 -22.43 -6.79 -5.60
CA VAL A 168 -22.99 -7.13 -6.91
C VAL A 168 -22.71 -8.59 -7.23
N THR A 169 -23.68 -9.24 -7.89
CA THR A 169 -23.50 -10.55 -8.49
C THR A 169 -23.44 -10.39 -10.00
N LEU A 170 -22.34 -10.78 -10.59
CA LEU A 170 -22.19 -10.90 -12.04
C LEU A 170 -22.80 -12.21 -12.52
N VAL A 171 -23.56 -12.16 -13.63
CA VAL A 171 -24.28 -13.32 -14.13
C VAL A 171 -23.87 -13.63 -15.56
N GLY A 172 -23.72 -14.91 -15.89
CA GLY A 172 -23.50 -15.38 -17.25
C GLY A 172 -22.32 -14.70 -17.94
N VAL A 173 -22.62 -13.93 -18.99
CA VAL A 173 -21.59 -13.20 -19.76
C VAL A 173 -20.92 -12.10 -18.94
N GLY A 174 -21.60 -11.51 -17.95
CA GLY A 174 -21.00 -10.55 -17.03
C GLY A 174 -19.85 -11.17 -16.23
N ALA A 175 -20.08 -12.35 -15.63
CA ALA A 175 -19.03 -13.09 -14.93
C ALA A 175 -17.91 -13.57 -15.88
N ALA A 176 -18.24 -13.89 -17.14
CA ALA A 176 -17.24 -14.24 -18.14
C ALA A 176 -16.38 -13.04 -18.55
N LEU A 177 -16.95 -11.83 -18.63
CA LEU A 177 -16.23 -10.59 -18.92
C LEU A 177 -15.26 -10.22 -17.80
N GLU A 178 -15.70 -10.33 -16.54
CA GLU A 178 -14.83 -10.13 -15.36
C GLU A 178 -13.61 -11.04 -15.43
N ARG A 179 -13.83 -12.33 -15.61
CA ARG A 179 -12.74 -13.31 -15.73
C ARG A 179 -11.83 -13.04 -16.94
N ALA A 180 -12.40 -12.62 -18.08
CA ALA A 180 -11.63 -12.28 -19.27
C ALA A 180 -10.73 -11.06 -19.04
N LEU A 181 -11.22 -10.05 -18.34
CA LEU A 181 -10.44 -8.87 -17.95
C LEU A 181 -9.29 -9.23 -17.01
N ILE A 182 -9.58 -10.02 -15.98
CA ILE A 182 -8.55 -10.48 -15.03
C ILE A 182 -7.45 -11.24 -15.78
N GLN A 183 -7.82 -12.20 -16.61
CA GLN A 183 -6.84 -13.01 -17.35
C GLN A 183 -6.04 -12.14 -18.34
N PHE A 184 -6.69 -11.27 -19.10
CA PHE A 184 -6.01 -10.34 -20.02
C PHE A 184 -5.00 -9.44 -19.31
N MET A 185 -5.36 -8.88 -18.14
CA MET A 185 -4.47 -8.02 -17.36
C MET A 185 -3.26 -8.81 -16.83
N LEU A 186 -3.48 -10.01 -16.26
CA LEU A 186 -2.39 -10.87 -15.77
C LEU A 186 -1.46 -11.32 -16.89
N ASP A 187 -1.99 -11.81 -18.00
CA ASP A 187 -1.19 -12.23 -19.16
C ASP A 187 -0.35 -11.05 -19.71
N THR A 188 -0.95 -9.85 -19.75
CA THR A 188 -0.27 -8.65 -20.20
C THR A 188 0.89 -8.26 -19.28
N HIS A 189 0.66 -8.22 -17.97
CA HIS A 189 1.68 -7.81 -17.02
C HIS A 189 2.80 -8.86 -16.89
N THR A 190 2.48 -10.15 -16.95
CA THR A 190 3.50 -11.21 -16.96
C THR A 190 4.38 -11.13 -18.22
N ALA A 191 3.79 -10.86 -19.38
CA ALA A 191 4.54 -10.61 -20.63
C ALA A 191 5.45 -9.36 -20.53
N ARG A 192 5.15 -8.42 -19.64
CA ARG A 192 5.95 -7.21 -19.35
C ARG A 192 6.96 -7.41 -18.20
N GLY A 193 7.18 -8.65 -17.79
CA GLY A 193 8.22 -9.04 -16.83
C GLY A 193 7.80 -8.97 -15.36
N TYR A 194 6.50 -8.96 -15.07
CA TYR A 194 6.00 -9.20 -13.71
C TYR A 194 5.89 -10.71 -13.44
N VAL A 195 6.13 -11.08 -12.20
CA VAL A 195 5.85 -12.43 -11.72
C VAL A 195 4.44 -12.42 -11.09
N GLU A 196 3.58 -13.30 -11.57
CA GLU A 196 2.26 -13.47 -10.96
C GLU A 196 2.37 -14.20 -9.63
N ILE A 197 1.70 -13.69 -8.60
CA ILE A 197 1.54 -14.38 -7.33
C ILE A 197 0.07 -14.33 -6.87
N LEU A 198 -0.38 -15.37 -6.19
CA LEU A 198 -1.70 -15.47 -5.58
C LEU A 198 -1.55 -15.48 -4.06
N PRO A 199 -1.67 -14.31 -3.40
CA PRO A 199 -1.48 -14.20 -1.96
C PRO A 199 -2.76 -14.55 -1.18
N PRO A 200 -2.67 -14.77 0.16
CA PRO A 200 -3.84 -14.84 1.03
C PRO A 200 -4.68 -13.56 0.99
N PHE A 201 -6.01 -13.69 1.09
CA PHE A 201 -6.96 -12.56 1.15
C PHE A 201 -7.28 -12.13 2.57
N LEU A 202 -6.84 -12.89 3.55
CA LEU A 202 -6.85 -12.57 4.97
C LEU A 202 -5.41 -12.35 5.44
N VAL A 203 -5.19 -11.23 6.12
CA VAL A 203 -3.86 -10.84 6.62
C VAL A 203 -3.93 -10.44 8.09
N ASN A 204 -2.81 -10.56 8.81
CA ASN A 204 -2.73 -10.10 10.19
C ASN A 204 -2.55 -8.58 10.31
N SER A 205 -2.78 -8.03 11.51
CA SER A 205 -2.62 -6.59 11.81
C SER A 205 -1.23 -6.06 11.47
N ALA A 206 -0.18 -6.88 11.66
CA ALA A 206 1.18 -6.48 11.34
C ALA A 206 1.37 -6.20 9.84
N SER A 207 0.69 -6.94 8.96
CA SER A 207 0.72 -6.73 7.52
C SER A 207 0.05 -5.40 7.13
N LEU A 208 -1.11 -5.09 7.69
CA LEU A 208 -1.79 -3.82 7.47
C LEU A 208 -1.02 -2.62 8.03
N THR A 209 -0.32 -2.81 9.16
CA THR A 209 0.54 -1.79 9.76
C THR A 209 1.75 -1.49 8.88
N ALA A 210 2.38 -2.53 8.32
CA ALA A 210 3.56 -2.37 7.47
C ALA A 210 3.28 -1.53 6.21
N THR A 211 2.11 -1.69 5.58
CA THR A 211 1.72 -0.93 4.39
C THR A 211 1.02 0.40 4.69
N GLY A 212 0.69 0.67 5.98
CA GLY A 212 0.17 1.98 6.41
C GLY A 212 -1.36 2.08 6.50
N GLN A 213 -2.09 0.97 6.36
CA GLN A 213 -3.53 0.95 6.57
C GLN A 213 -3.90 1.07 8.05
N LEU A 214 -3.17 0.38 8.93
CA LEU A 214 -3.33 0.53 10.37
C LEU A 214 -2.28 1.49 10.96
N PRO A 215 -2.64 2.23 12.02
CA PRO A 215 -3.94 2.27 12.71
C PRO A 215 -5.01 3.12 12.01
N LYS A 216 -4.63 3.99 11.06
CA LYS A 216 -5.45 5.09 10.53
C LYS A 216 -6.77 4.63 9.90
N PHE A 217 -6.77 3.56 9.12
CA PHE A 217 -7.92 3.09 8.33
C PHE A 217 -8.60 1.84 8.93
N ALA A 218 -8.52 1.65 10.26
CA ALA A 218 -9.14 0.53 10.93
C ALA A 218 -10.66 0.45 10.70
N GLU A 219 -11.35 1.61 10.70
CA GLU A 219 -12.80 1.70 10.47
C GLU A 219 -13.21 1.45 9.02
N GLU A 220 -12.28 1.62 8.07
CA GLU A 220 -12.48 1.35 6.64
C GLU A 220 -12.27 -0.13 6.28
N SER A 221 -11.79 -0.94 7.22
CA SER A 221 -11.39 -2.32 6.99
C SER A 221 -12.37 -3.32 7.60
N PHE A 222 -12.58 -4.45 6.94
CA PHE A 222 -13.32 -5.58 7.50
C PHE A 222 -12.38 -6.45 8.36
N ARG A 223 -12.79 -6.74 9.60
CA ARG A 223 -12.04 -7.53 10.56
C ARG A 223 -12.80 -8.79 10.97
N CYS A 224 -12.10 -9.91 11.12
CA CYS A 224 -12.58 -11.08 11.82
C CYS A 224 -12.56 -10.80 13.33
N ALA A 225 -13.69 -11.01 14.02
CA ALA A 225 -13.81 -10.54 15.41
C ALA A 225 -12.97 -11.36 16.40
N GLU A 226 -12.77 -12.65 16.13
CA GLU A 226 -12.15 -13.63 17.05
C GLU A 226 -10.66 -13.87 16.75
N ASP A 227 -10.22 -13.51 15.53
CA ASP A 227 -8.85 -13.73 15.08
C ASP A 227 -8.14 -12.38 14.81
N ASP A 228 -6.81 -12.36 14.87
CA ASP A 228 -6.04 -11.22 14.34
C ASP A 228 -5.96 -11.32 12.81
N LEU A 229 -7.12 -11.37 12.14
CA LEU A 229 -7.23 -11.43 10.69
C LEU A 229 -8.16 -10.34 10.15
N TRP A 230 -7.79 -9.84 8.98
CA TRP A 230 -8.48 -8.76 8.27
C TRP A 230 -8.60 -9.11 6.80
N LEU A 231 -9.75 -8.82 6.19
CA LEU A 231 -9.90 -8.88 4.74
C LEU A 231 -9.08 -7.77 4.09
N ILE A 232 -8.34 -8.11 3.05
CA ILE A 232 -7.45 -7.15 2.38
C ILE A 232 -8.22 -6.07 1.62
N PRO A 233 -7.83 -4.78 1.73
CA PRO A 233 -8.40 -3.71 0.91
C PRO A 233 -7.76 -3.63 -0.48
N THR A 234 -6.64 -4.32 -0.70
CA THR A 234 -5.82 -4.36 -1.92
C THR A 234 -4.77 -5.48 -1.79
N ALA A 235 -4.37 -6.06 -2.91
CA ALA A 235 -3.26 -7.02 -2.94
C ALA A 235 -1.90 -6.41 -2.56
N GLU A 236 -1.76 -5.08 -2.59
CA GLU A 236 -0.59 -4.38 -2.07
C GLU A 236 -0.18 -4.90 -0.68
N VAL A 237 -1.17 -5.12 0.19
CA VAL A 237 -0.90 -5.52 1.58
C VAL A 237 -0.17 -6.86 1.67
N PRO A 238 -0.73 -7.98 1.19
CA PRO A 238 -0.04 -9.26 1.27
C PRO A 238 1.24 -9.30 0.42
N VAL A 239 1.23 -8.69 -0.78
CA VAL A 239 2.39 -8.73 -1.69
C VAL A 239 3.58 -7.95 -1.12
N THR A 240 3.37 -6.75 -0.57
CA THR A 240 4.44 -5.98 0.07
C THR A 240 4.99 -6.71 1.30
N ASN A 241 4.12 -7.37 2.07
CA ASN A 241 4.54 -8.12 3.25
C ASN A 241 5.22 -9.47 2.95
N PHE A 242 5.26 -9.88 1.68
CA PHE A 242 5.95 -11.11 1.27
C PHE A 242 7.43 -11.11 1.69
N TYR A 243 8.05 -9.94 1.73
CA TYR A 243 9.44 -9.75 2.17
C TYR A 243 9.58 -9.05 3.54
N ARG A 244 8.51 -9.01 4.34
CA ARG A 244 8.59 -8.41 5.68
C ARG A 244 9.66 -9.09 6.54
N ASP A 245 10.48 -8.26 7.24
CA ASP A 245 11.60 -8.65 8.10
C ASP A 245 12.79 -9.31 7.33
N GLU A 246 12.87 -9.15 5.99
CA GLU A 246 13.92 -9.78 5.17
C GLU A 246 14.98 -8.79 4.69
N ILE A 247 16.14 -9.37 4.31
CA ILE A 247 17.24 -8.67 3.65
C ILE A 247 17.46 -9.31 2.29
N LEU A 248 17.09 -8.57 1.25
CA LEU A 248 17.22 -9.01 -0.15
C LEU A 248 18.65 -8.82 -0.66
N ALA A 249 19.02 -9.48 -1.74
CA ALA A 249 20.25 -9.18 -2.47
C ALA A 249 20.01 -8.01 -3.43
N ALA A 250 20.98 -7.09 -3.55
CA ALA A 250 20.82 -5.89 -4.38
C ALA A 250 20.64 -6.21 -5.87
N ASP A 251 21.21 -7.32 -6.35
CA ASP A 251 21.12 -7.80 -7.73
C ASP A 251 19.77 -8.42 -8.09
N GLN A 252 18.90 -8.69 -7.09
CA GLN A 252 17.52 -9.11 -7.31
C GLN A 252 16.59 -7.93 -7.67
N LEU A 253 16.99 -6.69 -7.37
CA LEU A 253 16.17 -5.51 -7.63
C LEU A 253 16.32 -5.01 -9.09
N PRO A 254 15.24 -4.60 -9.76
CA PRO A 254 13.86 -4.51 -9.25
C PRO A 254 13.14 -5.87 -9.22
N ILE A 255 12.39 -6.15 -8.15
CA ILE A 255 11.44 -7.24 -8.09
C ILE A 255 10.06 -6.69 -8.45
N LYS A 256 9.33 -7.37 -9.34
CA LYS A 256 8.02 -6.94 -9.85
C LYS A 256 7.02 -8.07 -9.71
N TYR A 257 5.93 -7.82 -8.98
CA TYR A 257 4.83 -8.77 -8.83
C TYR A 257 3.53 -8.20 -9.37
N CYS A 258 2.71 -9.04 -10.00
CA CYS A 258 1.30 -8.78 -10.26
C CYS A 258 0.45 -9.81 -9.51
N ALA A 259 -0.70 -9.36 -8.99
CA ALA A 259 -1.59 -10.22 -8.23
C ALA A 259 -3.05 -9.84 -8.49
N TYR A 260 -3.87 -10.83 -8.84
CA TYR A 260 -5.32 -10.70 -8.82
C TYR A 260 -5.83 -11.04 -7.42
N THR A 261 -6.66 -10.16 -6.85
CA THR A 261 -7.40 -10.45 -5.62
C THR A 261 -8.77 -9.76 -5.60
N PRO A 262 -9.78 -10.33 -4.92
CA PRO A 262 -10.85 -9.52 -4.38
C PRO A 262 -10.28 -8.53 -3.36
N CYS A 263 -10.89 -7.35 -3.30
CA CYS A 263 -10.54 -6.27 -2.38
C CYS A 263 -11.80 -5.90 -1.59
N PHE A 264 -11.62 -5.60 -0.30
CA PHE A 264 -12.73 -5.37 0.63
C PHE A 264 -12.57 -4.03 1.33
N ARG A 265 -13.56 -3.12 1.17
CA ARG A 265 -13.56 -1.79 1.79
C ARG A 265 -14.93 -1.48 2.39
N ARG A 266 -14.94 -0.97 3.62
CA ARG A 266 -16.20 -0.58 4.29
C ARG A 266 -16.79 0.71 3.74
N GLU A 267 -16.00 1.52 3.03
CA GLU A 267 -16.45 2.78 2.43
C GLU A 267 -17.16 3.71 3.44
N ALA A 268 -16.64 3.76 4.69
CA ALA A 268 -17.28 4.41 5.83
C ALA A 268 -17.50 5.92 5.61
N GLY A 269 -16.65 6.59 4.83
CA GLY A 269 -16.76 8.03 4.54
C GLY A 269 -17.52 8.40 3.26
N SER A 270 -18.12 7.43 2.53
CA SER A 270 -18.62 7.66 1.16
C SER A 270 -20.15 7.66 1.03
N TYR A 271 -20.88 8.18 2.01
CA TYR A 271 -22.33 8.25 1.97
C TYR A 271 -22.84 9.09 0.77
N GLY A 272 -23.73 8.48 -0.03
CA GLY A 272 -24.39 9.15 -1.16
C GLY A 272 -23.56 9.29 -2.44
N LYS A 273 -22.27 8.94 -2.45
CA LYS A 273 -21.42 8.99 -3.65
C LYS A 273 -21.46 7.65 -4.40
N ASP A 274 -21.62 7.70 -5.73
CA ASP A 274 -21.57 6.53 -6.65
C ASP A 274 -22.33 5.30 -6.13
N THR A 275 -23.61 5.49 -5.76
CA THR A 275 -24.44 4.45 -5.09
C THR A 275 -24.96 3.39 -6.05
N ARG A 276 -24.76 3.54 -7.37
CA ARG A 276 -25.20 2.61 -8.41
C ARG A 276 -24.02 2.08 -9.21
N GLY A 277 -24.21 0.91 -9.81
CA GLY A 277 -23.23 0.32 -10.73
C GLY A 277 -21.99 -0.28 -10.07
N LEU A 278 -20.86 -0.25 -10.76
CA LEU A 278 -19.63 -0.95 -10.42
C LEU A 278 -18.50 -0.05 -9.88
N ILE A 279 -18.79 1.25 -9.66
CA ILE A 279 -17.73 2.23 -9.34
C ILE A 279 -17.27 2.11 -7.88
N ARG A 280 -18.23 1.90 -6.93
CA ARG A 280 -17.96 1.92 -5.49
C ARG A 280 -18.67 0.79 -4.76
N LEU A 281 -17.94 -0.30 -4.53
CA LEU A 281 -18.44 -1.54 -3.95
C LEU A 281 -17.66 -1.87 -2.66
N HIS A 282 -18.30 -2.62 -1.74
CA HIS A 282 -17.65 -3.19 -0.56
C HIS A 282 -16.70 -4.33 -0.90
N GLN A 283 -16.98 -5.05 -2.00
CA GLN A 283 -16.14 -6.07 -2.58
C GLN A 283 -15.99 -5.80 -4.07
N PHE A 284 -14.76 -5.77 -4.57
CA PHE A 284 -14.44 -5.59 -5.98
C PHE A 284 -13.14 -6.31 -6.33
N ASP A 285 -12.97 -6.64 -7.60
CA ASP A 285 -11.80 -7.33 -8.10
C ASP A 285 -10.77 -6.34 -8.68
N LYS A 286 -9.48 -6.62 -8.41
CA LYS A 286 -8.37 -5.79 -8.85
C LYS A 286 -7.15 -6.63 -9.21
N VAL A 287 -6.50 -6.30 -10.31
CA VAL A 287 -5.14 -6.72 -10.57
C VAL A 287 -4.21 -5.64 -10.04
N GLU A 288 -3.32 -5.99 -9.13
CA GLU A 288 -2.38 -5.08 -8.49
C GLU A 288 -0.97 -5.33 -8.95
N LEU A 289 -0.20 -4.27 -9.11
CA LEU A 289 1.23 -4.28 -9.40
C LEU A 289 2.00 -3.79 -8.19
N VAL A 290 3.02 -4.53 -7.78
CA VAL A 290 3.91 -4.13 -6.67
C VAL A 290 5.35 -4.28 -7.12
N LYS A 291 6.17 -3.25 -6.84
CA LYS A 291 7.61 -3.28 -7.12
C LYS A 291 8.40 -3.03 -5.84
N PHE A 292 9.51 -3.77 -5.71
CA PHE A 292 10.57 -3.49 -4.75
C PHE A 292 11.78 -3.03 -5.55
N VAL A 293 12.26 -1.82 -5.30
CA VAL A 293 13.24 -1.18 -6.15
C VAL A 293 14.41 -0.58 -5.36
N HIS A 294 15.53 -0.38 -6.03
CA HIS A 294 16.63 0.38 -5.48
C HIS A 294 16.23 1.86 -5.36
N PRO A 295 16.59 2.56 -4.26
CA PRO A 295 16.24 3.98 -4.08
C PRO A 295 16.63 4.88 -5.28
N GLU A 296 17.78 4.62 -5.88
CA GLU A 296 18.30 5.42 -7.01
C GLU A 296 17.45 5.26 -8.30
N THR A 297 16.75 4.14 -8.47
CA THR A 297 15.90 3.88 -9.65
C THR A 297 14.41 4.11 -9.39
N SER A 298 14.04 4.47 -8.16
CA SER A 298 12.67 4.53 -7.70
C SER A 298 11.78 5.47 -8.54
N ALA A 299 12.29 6.63 -8.95
CA ALA A 299 11.54 7.57 -9.78
C ALA A 299 11.28 7.01 -11.18
N ALA A 300 12.29 6.42 -11.83
CA ALA A 300 12.16 5.81 -13.15
C ALA A 300 11.21 4.59 -13.12
N GLU A 301 11.30 3.76 -12.06
CA GLU A 301 10.42 2.61 -11.89
C GLU A 301 8.97 3.02 -11.58
N HIS A 302 8.74 4.20 -11.02
CA HIS A 302 7.40 4.77 -10.85
C HIS A 302 6.78 5.14 -12.21
N GLU A 303 7.52 5.83 -13.08
CA GLU A 303 7.06 6.13 -14.44
C GLU A 303 6.80 4.84 -15.25
N ASN A 304 7.66 3.84 -15.13
CA ASN A 304 7.46 2.54 -15.75
C ASN A 304 6.19 1.84 -15.24
N LEU A 305 5.87 1.97 -13.94
CA LEU A 305 4.66 1.41 -13.35
C LEU A 305 3.40 2.08 -13.92
N VAL A 306 3.41 3.41 -14.04
CA VAL A 306 2.33 4.17 -14.68
C VAL A 306 2.13 3.73 -16.12
N ALA A 307 3.22 3.62 -16.90
CA ALA A 307 3.17 3.15 -18.29
C ALA A 307 2.65 1.70 -18.42
N ASP A 308 2.90 0.83 -17.43
CA ASP A 308 2.36 -0.53 -17.40
C ASP A 308 0.83 -0.52 -17.19
N ALA A 309 0.30 0.37 -16.36
CA ALA A 309 -1.13 0.55 -16.16
C ALA A 309 -1.81 1.20 -17.39
N GLU A 310 -1.19 2.25 -17.97
CA GLU A 310 -1.66 2.90 -19.20
C GLU A 310 -1.79 1.92 -20.36
N TYR A 311 -0.86 0.98 -20.47
CA TYR A 311 -0.87 -0.01 -21.55
C TYR A 311 -2.16 -0.83 -21.59
N ILE A 312 -2.74 -1.18 -20.45
CA ILE A 312 -4.03 -1.88 -20.39
C ILE A 312 -5.15 -1.02 -20.99
N LEU A 313 -5.22 0.27 -20.62
CA LEU A 313 -6.21 1.20 -21.17
C LEU A 313 -6.04 1.43 -22.66
N GLN A 314 -4.80 1.56 -23.13
CA GLN A 314 -4.49 1.71 -24.54
C GLN A 314 -4.86 0.47 -25.37
N ALA A 315 -4.52 -0.72 -24.86
CA ALA A 315 -4.89 -1.97 -25.52
C ALA A 315 -6.41 -2.18 -25.60
N LEU A 316 -7.13 -1.73 -24.56
CA LEU A 316 -8.60 -1.70 -24.54
C LEU A 316 -9.20 -0.53 -25.32
N LYS A 317 -8.39 0.38 -25.88
CA LYS A 317 -8.83 1.62 -26.57
C LYS A 317 -9.83 2.43 -25.73
N LEU A 318 -9.59 2.54 -24.43
CA LEU A 318 -10.38 3.34 -23.50
C LEU A 318 -9.75 4.72 -23.32
N PRO A 319 -10.48 5.82 -23.58
CA PRO A 319 -9.97 7.17 -23.35
C PRO A 319 -9.66 7.41 -21.86
N TYR A 320 -8.50 8.00 -21.56
CA TYR A 320 -8.09 8.27 -20.18
C TYR A 320 -7.23 9.52 -20.09
N ARG A 321 -7.04 10.00 -18.87
CA ARG A 321 -6.03 10.99 -18.50
C ARG A 321 -5.21 10.52 -17.31
N VAL A 322 -3.98 11.00 -17.21
CA VAL A 322 -3.10 10.82 -16.06
C VAL A 322 -3.04 12.13 -15.31
N ILE A 323 -3.29 12.07 -14.03
CA ILE A 323 -3.16 13.22 -13.11
C ILE A 323 -2.09 12.93 -12.08
N GLU A 324 -1.32 13.94 -11.69
CA GLU A 324 -0.41 13.88 -10.54
C GLU A 324 -1.12 14.48 -9.34
N LEU A 325 -1.21 13.70 -8.25
CA LEU A 325 -1.88 14.15 -7.04
C LEU A 325 -1.05 15.22 -6.32
N CYS A 326 -1.71 16.26 -5.89
CA CYS A 326 -1.11 17.30 -5.06
C CYS A 326 -0.92 16.81 -3.61
N THR A 327 -0.14 17.55 -2.84
CA THR A 327 0.22 17.19 -1.46
C THR A 327 -0.97 17.03 -0.53
N GLY A 328 -2.08 17.74 -0.76
CA GLY A 328 -3.31 17.66 0.04
C GLY A 328 -4.17 16.43 -0.26
N ASP A 329 -4.02 15.85 -1.47
CA ASP A 329 -4.77 14.66 -1.91
C ASP A 329 -3.95 13.35 -1.84
N LEU A 330 -2.65 13.44 -1.54
CA LEU A 330 -1.81 12.24 -1.41
C LEU A 330 -2.32 11.27 -0.34
N GLY A 331 -2.40 9.99 -0.68
CA GLY A 331 -2.62 8.90 0.26
C GLY A 331 -1.58 8.90 1.40
N PHE A 332 -1.97 8.40 2.58
CA PHE A 332 -1.18 8.47 3.82
C PHE A 332 0.28 8.01 3.67
N ALA A 333 0.51 6.90 2.97
CA ALA A 333 1.82 6.30 2.83
C ALA A 333 2.61 6.81 1.60
N ALA A 334 1.95 7.47 0.63
CA ALA A 334 2.57 7.88 -0.62
C ALA A 334 3.44 9.14 -0.45
N MET A 335 4.60 9.16 -1.11
CA MET A 335 5.41 10.36 -1.29
C MET A 335 5.13 11.06 -2.63
N LYS A 336 4.66 10.31 -3.62
CA LYS A 336 4.22 10.78 -4.94
C LYS A 336 3.21 9.79 -5.49
N CYS A 337 2.21 10.30 -6.20
CA CYS A 337 1.16 9.46 -6.77
C CYS A 337 0.68 10.01 -8.12
N TYR A 338 0.46 9.11 -9.08
CA TYR A 338 -0.26 9.36 -10.30
C TYR A 338 -1.55 8.54 -10.31
N ASP A 339 -2.67 9.19 -10.60
CA ASP A 339 -3.92 8.50 -10.86
C ASP A 339 -4.21 8.48 -12.36
N LEU A 340 -4.65 7.32 -12.85
CA LEU A 340 -5.23 7.18 -14.17
C LEU A 340 -6.75 7.26 -14.02
N GLU A 341 -7.36 8.14 -14.80
CA GLU A 341 -8.80 8.33 -14.79
C GLU A 341 -9.36 8.00 -16.19
N VAL A 342 -10.30 7.05 -16.25
CA VAL A 342 -10.97 6.63 -17.47
C VAL A 342 -12.19 7.50 -17.75
N TRP A 343 -12.46 7.76 -19.02
CA TRP A 343 -13.64 8.48 -19.46
C TRP A 343 -14.90 7.64 -19.33
N LEU A 344 -15.93 8.19 -18.69
CA LEU A 344 -17.29 7.62 -18.61
C LEU A 344 -18.26 8.54 -19.35
N PRO A 345 -18.66 8.19 -20.58
CA PRO A 345 -19.46 9.06 -21.43
C PRO A 345 -20.85 9.36 -20.89
N ALA A 346 -21.50 8.41 -20.22
CA ALA A 346 -22.83 8.63 -19.65
C ALA A 346 -22.85 9.69 -18.56
N ALA A 347 -21.78 9.79 -17.77
CA ALA A 347 -21.61 10.80 -16.74
C ALA A 347 -20.87 12.05 -17.23
N ASN A 348 -20.36 12.04 -18.46
CA ASN A 348 -19.52 13.08 -19.06
C ASN A 348 -18.36 13.50 -18.14
N CYS A 349 -17.68 12.54 -17.54
CA CYS A 349 -16.59 12.79 -16.62
C CYS A 349 -15.53 11.68 -16.65
N TYR A 350 -14.36 12.01 -16.13
CA TYR A 350 -13.31 11.04 -15.83
C TYR A 350 -13.50 10.45 -14.44
N ARG A 351 -13.18 9.16 -14.26
CA ARG A 351 -13.18 8.45 -12.98
C ARG A 351 -11.89 7.68 -12.80
N GLU A 352 -11.30 7.78 -11.62
CA GLU A 352 -10.11 7.01 -11.23
C GLU A 352 -10.31 5.52 -11.48
N ILE A 353 -9.35 4.88 -12.16
CA ILE A 353 -9.31 3.45 -12.46
C ILE A 353 -8.02 2.78 -11.97
N SER A 354 -6.98 3.55 -11.78
CA SER A 354 -5.71 3.11 -11.19
C SER A 354 -5.09 4.26 -10.42
N SER A 355 -4.47 3.93 -9.28
CA SER A 355 -3.65 4.86 -8.50
C SER A 355 -2.26 4.25 -8.35
N CYS A 356 -1.25 4.91 -8.90
CA CYS A 356 0.13 4.46 -8.95
C CYS A 356 0.98 5.26 -7.98
N SER A 357 1.39 4.65 -6.86
CA SER A 357 2.09 5.32 -5.77
C SER A 357 3.55 4.90 -5.66
N ASN A 358 4.39 5.88 -5.35
CA ASN A 358 5.74 5.67 -4.83
C ASN A 358 5.75 5.99 -3.34
N PHE A 359 6.14 5.03 -2.52
CA PHE A 359 6.19 5.19 -1.06
C PHE A 359 7.58 5.54 -0.54
N GLY A 360 8.60 5.57 -1.41
CA GLY A 360 9.97 5.63 -0.95
C GLY A 360 10.27 4.46 -0.01
N ASP A 361 10.96 4.72 1.08
CA ASP A 361 11.29 3.71 2.09
C ASP A 361 10.25 3.61 3.24
N PHE A 362 9.13 4.32 3.16
CA PHE A 362 8.15 4.44 4.23
C PHE A 362 7.56 3.09 4.67
N GLN A 363 7.11 2.28 3.71
CA GLN A 363 6.59 0.94 3.99
C GLN A 363 7.71 -0.04 4.35
N ALA A 364 8.83 0.06 3.66
CA ALA A 364 10.01 -0.77 3.91
C ALA A 364 10.55 -0.56 5.33
N ARG A 365 10.50 0.66 5.90
CA ARG A 365 10.84 0.92 7.31
C ARG A 365 9.85 0.26 8.27
N ARG A 366 8.55 0.29 7.99
CA ARG A 366 7.52 -0.37 8.80
C ARG A 366 7.63 -1.90 8.73
N GLY A 367 7.83 -2.44 7.52
CA GLY A 367 7.98 -3.88 7.25
C GLY A 367 9.40 -4.40 7.42
N LYS A 368 10.40 -3.55 7.74
CA LYS A 368 11.82 -3.88 7.87
C LYS A 368 12.39 -4.60 6.64
N ILE A 369 11.94 -4.19 5.43
CA ILE A 369 12.36 -4.76 4.16
C ILE A 369 13.63 -4.04 3.72
N ARG A 370 14.74 -4.73 3.72
CA ARG A 370 16.06 -4.17 3.44
C ARG A 370 16.73 -4.91 2.29
N PHE A 371 17.77 -4.34 1.74
CA PHE A 371 18.66 -5.04 0.83
C PHE A 371 20.12 -4.85 1.23
N LYS A 372 20.97 -5.74 0.77
CA LYS A 372 22.43 -5.72 0.99
C LYS A 372 23.15 -5.96 -0.32
N GLY A 373 24.24 -5.24 -0.53
CA GLY A 373 25.07 -5.31 -1.73
C GLY A 373 25.19 -3.97 -2.43
N GLY A 374 25.84 -3.94 -3.59
CA GLY A 374 26.14 -2.69 -4.30
C GLY A 374 27.35 -1.95 -3.72
N LYS A 375 27.38 -0.60 -3.92
CA LYS A 375 28.52 0.26 -3.57
C LYS A 375 28.59 0.63 -2.07
N GLN A 376 27.50 0.49 -1.33
CA GLN A 376 27.44 0.92 0.07
C GLN A 376 27.66 -0.25 1.04
N LYS A 377 28.37 0.04 2.15
CA LYS A 377 28.54 -0.92 3.26
C LYS A 377 27.26 -0.96 4.12
N GLY A 378 26.83 -2.15 4.54
CA GLY A 378 25.67 -2.35 5.39
C GLY A 378 24.38 -2.69 4.62
N THR A 379 23.25 -2.48 5.25
CA THR A 379 21.92 -2.69 4.66
C THR A 379 21.20 -1.35 4.45
N GLN A 380 20.39 -1.27 3.41
CA GLN A 380 19.53 -0.13 3.11
C GLN A 380 18.07 -0.61 3.01
N PHE A 381 17.11 0.30 3.20
CA PHE A 381 15.72 0.02 2.91
C PHE A 381 15.47 0.05 1.39
N VAL A 382 14.68 -0.89 0.89
CA VAL A 382 14.15 -0.81 -0.48
C VAL A 382 13.14 0.33 -0.58
N HIS A 383 12.90 0.83 -1.78
CA HIS A 383 11.68 1.59 -2.05
C HIS A 383 10.58 0.64 -2.54
N THR A 384 9.35 0.90 -2.13
CA THR A 384 8.16 0.15 -2.57
C THR A 384 7.28 1.04 -3.45
N LEU A 385 6.71 0.42 -4.48
CA LEU A 385 5.75 1.07 -5.37
C LEU A 385 4.56 0.13 -5.56
N ASN A 386 3.37 0.70 -5.72
CA ASN A 386 2.22 -0.04 -6.16
C ASN A 386 1.43 0.70 -7.22
N GLY A 387 0.59 -0.03 -7.95
CA GLY A 387 -0.39 0.53 -8.86
C GLY A 387 -1.42 -0.51 -9.26
N SER A 388 -2.65 -0.08 -9.55
CA SER A 388 -3.63 -1.00 -10.09
C SER A 388 -3.35 -1.26 -11.57
N GLY A 389 -3.35 -2.49 -11.94
CA GLY A 389 -3.15 -2.91 -13.30
C GLY A 389 -4.32 -3.63 -14.01
N LEU A 390 -5.64 -3.36 -13.80
CA LEU A 390 -6.40 -2.24 -13.25
C LEU A 390 -7.45 -2.71 -12.22
N ALA A 391 -8.35 -1.79 -11.80
CA ALA A 391 -9.60 -2.11 -11.10
C ALA A 391 -10.60 -2.73 -12.10
N VAL A 392 -10.91 -4.03 -11.95
CA VAL A 392 -11.63 -4.81 -12.96
C VAL A 392 -13.06 -4.33 -13.17
N GLY A 393 -13.80 -4.09 -12.07
CA GLY A 393 -15.18 -3.60 -12.16
C GLY A 393 -15.29 -2.21 -12.79
N ARG A 394 -14.34 -1.29 -12.52
CA ARG A 394 -14.30 0.03 -13.18
C ARG A 394 -13.94 -0.09 -14.66
N THR A 395 -13.05 -1.02 -15.02
CA THR A 395 -12.73 -1.32 -16.42
C THR A 395 -13.95 -1.88 -17.15
N MET A 396 -14.70 -2.79 -16.51
CA MET A 396 -15.96 -3.28 -17.05
C MET A 396 -16.97 -2.15 -17.26
N ALA A 397 -17.14 -1.26 -16.28
CA ALA A 397 -18.03 -0.10 -16.41
C ALA A 397 -17.64 0.78 -17.59
N ALA A 398 -16.34 1.07 -17.75
CA ALA A 398 -15.83 1.86 -18.87
C ALA A 398 -16.08 1.19 -20.22
N ILE A 399 -15.91 -0.13 -20.35
CA ILE A 399 -16.23 -0.88 -21.57
C ILE A 399 -17.73 -0.80 -21.86
N LEU A 400 -18.58 -1.05 -20.87
CA LEU A 400 -20.02 -1.01 -21.02
C LEU A 400 -20.53 0.37 -21.49
N GLU A 401 -19.84 1.46 -21.13
CA GLU A 401 -20.22 2.80 -21.56
C GLU A 401 -19.59 3.20 -22.89
N ASN A 402 -18.28 2.96 -23.10
CA ASN A 402 -17.58 3.43 -24.30
C ASN A 402 -17.81 2.57 -25.54
N TYR A 403 -18.24 1.31 -25.39
CA TYR A 403 -18.41 0.36 -26.48
C TYR A 403 -19.87 0.08 -26.83
N GLN A 404 -20.81 0.90 -26.34
CA GLN A 404 -22.23 0.80 -26.70
C GLN A 404 -22.43 1.01 -28.20
N GLN A 405 -23.32 0.23 -28.75
CA GLN A 405 -23.74 0.33 -30.16
C GLN A 405 -25.16 0.93 -30.23
N PRO A 406 -25.53 1.54 -31.37
CA PRO A 406 -26.87 2.10 -31.55
C PRO A 406 -28.02 1.10 -31.42
N ASP A 407 -27.75 -0.19 -31.59
CA ASP A 407 -28.73 -1.29 -31.45
C ASP A 407 -28.89 -1.78 -30.00
N GLY A 408 -28.20 -1.15 -29.05
CA GLY A 408 -28.23 -1.51 -27.64
C GLY A 408 -27.27 -2.65 -27.23
N SER A 409 -26.55 -3.22 -28.19
CA SER A 409 -25.46 -4.15 -27.88
C SER A 409 -24.19 -3.40 -27.40
N VAL A 410 -23.23 -4.14 -26.87
CA VAL A 410 -21.91 -3.60 -26.52
C VAL A 410 -20.86 -4.39 -27.30
N ALA A 411 -20.05 -3.70 -28.10
CA ALA A 411 -18.93 -4.33 -28.78
C ALA A 411 -17.88 -4.79 -27.75
N VAL A 412 -17.28 -5.94 -27.97
CA VAL A 412 -16.18 -6.45 -27.14
C VAL A 412 -14.86 -5.91 -27.66
N PRO A 413 -14.05 -5.23 -26.86
CA PRO A 413 -12.71 -4.83 -27.25
C PRO A 413 -11.93 -5.97 -27.92
N GLU A 414 -11.25 -5.68 -29.01
CA GLU A 414 -10.60 -6.68 -29.85
C GLU A 414 -9.68 -7.61 -29.05
N VAL A 415 -8.90 -7.05 -28.11
CA VAL A 415 -7.97 -7.80 -27.24
C VAL A 415 -8.67 -8.76 -26.28
N LEU A 416 -9.97 -8.56 -25.98
CA LEU A 416 -10.76 -9.44 -25.11
C LEU A 416 -11.51 -10.53 -25.88
N GLN A 417 -11.65 -10.41 -27.20
CA GLN A 417 -12.40 -11.39 -28.01
C GLN A 417 -11.84 -12.82 -27.89
N PRO A 418 -10.52 -13.06 -27.86
CA PRO A 418 -9.98 -14.41 -27.65
C PRO A 418 -10.40 -15.03 -26.31
N TYR A 419 -10.49 -14.23 -25.25
CA TYR A 419 -10.87 -14.67 -23.91
C TYR A 419 -12.36 -14.93 -23.77
N LEU A 420 -13.22 -14.07 -24.38
CA LEU A 420 -14.68 -14.17 -24.34
C LEU A 420 -15.27 -15.03 -25.44
N ARG A 421 -14.54 -15.27 -26.54
CA ARG A 421 -14.97 -15.99 -27.74
C ARG A 421 -16.24 -15.40 -28.35
N ARG A 422 -16.36 -14.08 -28.33
CA ARG A 422 -17.46 -13.31 -28.92
C ARG A 422 -17.04 -11.87 -29.22
N SER A 423 -17.67 -11.26 -30.20
CA SER A 423 -17.40 -9.88 -30.62
C SER A 423 -18.37 -8.86 -30.04
N HIS A 424 -19.53 -9.29 -29.53
CA HIS A 424 -20.54 -8.42 -28.93
C HIS A 424 -21.15 -9.06 -27.69
N LEU A 425 -21.56 -8.21 -26.74
CA LEU A 425 -22.44 -8.55 -25.64
C LEU A 425 -23.86 -8.17 -26.09
N SER A 426 -24.74 -9.12 -26.15
CA SER A 426 -26.18 -8.93 -26.44
C SER A 426 -26.99 -9.59 -25.36
N GLY A 427 -28.22 -9.12 -25.12
CA GLY A 427 -29.10 -9.67 -24.12
C GLY A 427 -29.22 -11.18 -24.25
N ALA A 428 -28.94 -11.90 -23.17
CA ALA A 428 -29.21 -13.32 -23.12
C ALA A 428 -30.74 -13.51 -23.08
N THR A 429 -31.29 -14.20 -24.03
CA THR A 429 -32.55 -14.90 -23.80
C THR A 429 -32.27 -15.96 -22.75
N LEU A 430 -32.68 -15.70 -21.50
CA LEU A 430 -32.66 -16.68 -20.42
C LEU A 430 -33.57 -17.84 -20.75
#